data_70434d13182e4998fb9e7d1273536206
#
_entry.id   70434d13182e4998fb9e7d1273536206
#
_cell.length_a   1.000
_cell.length_b   1.000
_cell.length_c   1.000
_cell.angle_alpha   90.00
_cell.angle_beta   90.00
_cell.angle_gamma   90.00
#
_symmetry.space_group_name_H-M   'P 1'
#
loop_
_entity.id
_entity.type
_entity.pdbx_description
1 polymer ?
#
loop_
_entity_poly.entity_id
_entity_poly.type
_entity_poly.pdbx_seq_one_letter_code
_entity_poly.pdbx_strand_id
1 'polypeptide(L)'
;IAEKEFYSAVRFRGQKANRSFLDKGITYLEFRNFDLNPFERIGISQTTMDTVHLLILAFLWLDSPENVDQVLAQGHALNEKIALSHPLEPLPDQAIAETKDIIKALDQLVQHFGLGDYHQDLVKQVKATFADPKQTLSAQLLPYIKDKSLADFALNKALAYQDYDWTAHYALKGYEEMELSTQMLLFDAIQKGINFDILDEQDQFLKLWHKDHVEYVKNGNMTSKDNYVVPLAMANKTVTKKILADAGFPVPAGDEFTSLEQGLAYYPLIKNKQIVRS
;
A
#
# COMPACT_ATOMS: atom_id res chain seq x y z
N ILE A 1 -33.75 0.67 -7.30
CA ILE A 1 -32.42 0.06 -7.57
C ILE A 1 -31.68 0.03 -6.26
N ALA A 2 -31.23 -1.15 -5.83
CA ALA A 2 -30.49 -1.25 -4.59
C ALA A 2 -29.11 -0.57 -4.74
N GLU A 3 -28.64 0.13 -3.71
CA GLU A 3 -27.33 0.80 -3.68
C GLU A 3 -26.18 -0.14 -4.12
N LYS A 4 -26.36 -1.45 -3.95
CA LYS A 4 -25.42 -2.49 -4.39
C LYS A 4 -25.29 -2.64 -5.91
N GLU A 5 -26.29 -2.21 -6.66
CA GLU A 5 -26.39 -2.35 -8.12
C GLU A 5 -26.02 -1.08 -8.86
N PHE A 6 -25.69 -0.02 -8.11
CA PHE A 6 -25.32 1.26 -8.72
C PHE A 6 -23.85 1.23 -9.16
N TYR A 7 -23.64 1.16 -10.47
CA TYR A 7 -22.32 1.20 -11.09
C TYR A 7 -21.97 2.64 -11.45
N SER A 8 -21.30 3.34 -10.55
CA SER A 8 -20.74 4.68 -10.77
C SER A 8 -19.21 4.65 -10.72
N ALA A 9 -18.57 5.70 -11.26
CA ALA A 9 -17.11 5.87 -11.20
C ALA A 9 -16.60 5.91 -9.76
N VAL A 10 -17.40 6.47 -8.85
CA VAL A 10 -17.15 6.46 -7.40
C VAL A 10 -18.36 5.83 -6.71
N ARG A 11 -18.11 4.84 -5.86
CA ARG A 11 -19.17 4.13 -5.14
C ARG A 11 -19.03 4.35 -3.66
N PHE A 12 -20.14 4.75 -3.03
CA PHE A 12 -20.24 4.82 -1.58
C PHE A 12 -20.34 3.43 -0.96
N ARG A 13 -19.60 3.20 0.10
CA ARG A 13 -19.62 1.95 0.86
C ARG A 13 -19.93 2.22 2.32
N GLY A 14 -20.90 1.45 2.85
CA GLY A 14 -21.31 1.47 4.25
C GLY A 14 -21.18 0.10 4.89
N GLN A 15 -21.56 -0.02 6.15
CA GLN A 15 -21.59 -1.32 6.85
C GLN A 15 -22.63 -2.25 6.21
N LYS A 16 -22.33 -3.57 6.21
CA LYS A 16 -23.07 -4.65 5.52
C LYS A 16 -24.54 -4.87 5.97
N ALA A 17 -25.06 -4.13 6.92
CA ALA A 17 -26.45 -4.25 7.34
C ALA A 17 -27.36 -3.39 6.46
N ASN A 18 -28.58 -3.86 6.16
CA ASN A 18 -29.64 -3.26 5.34
C ASN A 18 -30.12 -1.87 5.84
N ARG A 19 -29.20 -0.95 6.14
CA ARG A 19 -29.48 0.40 6.60
C ARG A 19 -28.96 1.42 5.60
N SER A 20 -29.74 2.46 5.39
CA SER A 20 -29.43 3.57 4.50
C SER A 20 -28.14 4.28 4.93
N PHE A 21 -27.41 4.85 3.98
CA PHE A 21 -26.27 5.73 4.25
C PHE A 21 -26.63 6.91 5.15
N LEU A 22 -27.90 7.34 5.13
CA LEU A 22 -28.40 8.42 5.99
C LEU A 22 -28.37 8.06 7.47
N ASP A 23 -28.52 6.78 7.81
CA ASP A 23 -28.56 6.35 9.22
C ASP A 23 -27.17 6.10 9.81
N LYS A 24 -26.22 5.66 8.99
CA LYS A 24 -24.88 5.21 9.47
C LYS A 24 -23.70 5.89 8.80
N GLY A 25 -23.95 6.74 7.81
CA GLY A 25 -22.92 7.40 7.04
C GLY A 25 -22.19 6.48 6.05
N ILE A 26 -21.22 7.06 5.36
CA ILE A 26 -20.33 6.40 4.39
C ILE A 26 -19.08 5.98 5.13
N THR A 27 -18.70 4.70 5.04
CA THR A 27 -17.50 4.17 5.69
C THR A 27 -16.25 4.41 4.82
N TYR A 28 -16.38 4.25 3.49
CA TYR A 28 -15.32 4.52 2.54
C TYR A 28 -15.86 4.76 1.12
N LEU A 29 -15.02 5.32 0.27
CA LEU A 29 -15.27 5.52 -1.15
C LEU A 29 -14.51 4.48 -1.96
N GLU A 30 -15.17 3.86 -2.93
CA GLU A 30 -14.56 2.92 -3.87
C GLU A 30 -14.47 3.60 -5.25
N PHE A 31 -13.26 3.95 -5.66
CA PHE A 31 -12.99 4.48 -6.99
C PHE A 31 -12.83 3.34 -7.99
N ARG A 32 -13.56 3.40 -9.12
CA ARG A 32 -13.64 2.33 -10.11
C ARG A 32 -13.30 2.79 -11.53
N ASN A 33 -12.81 3.99 -11.68
CA ASN A 33 -12.56 4.66 -12.94
C ASN A 33 -11.07 4.81 -13.30
N PHE A 34 -10.18 4.16 -12.53
CA PHE A 34 -8.77 4.16 -12.85
C PHE A 34 -8.40 2.90 -13.63
N ASP A 35 -7.74 3.11 -14.78
CA ASP A 35 -7.05 2.05 -15.49
C ASP A 35 -5.77 1.65 -14.76
N LEU A 36 -5.34 0.41 -14.97
CA LEU A 36 -4.05 -0.04 -14.48
C LEU A 36 -2.93 0.77 -15.15
N ASN A 37 -2.06 1.36 -14.34
CA ASN A 37 -0.85 2.01 -14.83
C ASN A 37 0.24 0.95 -15.09
N PRO A 38 0.56 0.64 -16.35
CA PRO A 38 1.52 -0.41 -16.66
C PRO A 38 2.98 0.00 -16.44
N PHE A 39 3.22 1.27 -16.11
CA PHE A 39 4.53 1.79 -15.74
C PHE A 39 4.84 1.63 -14.26
N GLU A 40 3.82 1.27 -13.47
CA GLU A 40 3.94 0.99 -12.05
C GLU A 40 3.73 -0.50 -11.77
N ARG A 41 4.63 -1.08 -10.98
CA ARG A 41 4.59 -2.51 -10.67
C ARG A 41 3.29 -2.96 -9.99
N ILE A 42 2.73 -2.13 -9.14
CA ILE A 42 1.45 -2.39 -8.44
C ILE A 42 0.22 -1.85 -9.18
N GLY A 43 0.40 -1.33 -10.41
CA GLY A 43 -0.68 -0.86 -11.26
C GLY A 43 -1.24 0.52 -10.92
N ILE A 44 -0.72 1.21 -9.92
CA ILE A 44 -1.09 2.58 -9.55
C ILE A 44 0.13 3.30 -8.98
N SER A 45 0.30 4.60 -9.30
CA SER A 45 1.37 5.41 -8.73
C SER A 45 0.96 6.04 -7.40
N GLN A 46 1.96 6.33 -6.54
CA GLN A 46 1.74 7.11 -5.33
C GLN A 46 1.12 8.48 -5.66
N THR A 47 1.63 9.14 -6.70
CA THR A 47 1.09 10.41 -7.20
C THR A 47 -0.40 10.34 -7.50
N THR A 48 -0.87 9.27 -8.13
CA THR A 48 -2.31 9.07 -8.40
C THR A 48 -3.10 8.96 -7.11
N MET A 49 -2.64 8.15 -6.14
CA MET A 49 -3.33 7.97 -4.86
C MET A 49 -3.42 9.28 -4.07
N ASP A 50 -2.32 10.03 -4.01
CA ASP A 50 -2.28 11.30 -3.27
C ASP A 50 -3.09 12.39 -3.98
N THR A 51 -3.14 12.38 -5.31
CA THR A 51 -4.03 13.27 -6.08
C THR A 51 -5.50 12.98 -5.77
N VAL A 52 -5.90 11.70 -5.72
CA VAL A 52 -7.26 11.31 -5.35
C VAL A 52 -7.60 11.75 -3.92
N HIS A 53 -6.66 11.60 -2.99
CA HIS A 53 -6.84 12.08 -1.62
C HIS A 53 -7.07 13.60 -1.56
N LEU A 54 -6.22 14.37 -2.23
CA LEU A 54 -6.41 15.83 -2.32
C LEU A 54 -7.73 16.22 -3.00
N LEU A 55 -8.14 15.51 -4.06
CA LEU A 55 -9.43 15.74 -4.73
C LEU A 55 -10.61 15.49 -3.78
N ILE A 56 -10.59 14.43 -2.99
CA ILE A 56 -11.64 14.17 -1.99
C ILE A 56 -11.74 15.34 -1.01
N LEU A 57 -10.60 15.83 -0.51
CA LEU A 57 -10.56 16.97 0.40
C LEU A 57 -11.07 18.26 -0.27
N ALA A 58 -10.70 18.48 -1.56
CA ALA A 58 -11.19 19.63 -2.31
C ALA A 58 -12.71 19.58 -2.53
N PHE A 59 -13.28 18.40 -2.82
CA PHE A 59 -14.72 18.25 -2.96
C PHE A 59 -15.49 18.44 -1.64
N LEU A 60 -14.87 18.15 -0.50
CA LEU A 60 -15.43 18.50 0.80
C LEU A 60 -15.36 20.00 1.10
N TRP A 61 -14.44 20.71 0.47
CA TRP A 61 -14.25 22.16 0.63
C TRP A 61 -15.12 22.99 -0.31
N LEU A 62 -15.40 22.47 -1.51
CA LEU A 62 -16.22 23.14 -2.52
C LEU A 62 -17.70 23.02 -2.21
N ASP A 63 -18.45 24.07 -2.56
CA ASP A 63 -19.90 24.05 -2.51
C ASP A 63 -20.48 23.03 -3.52
N SER A 64 -21.56 22.38 -3.13
CA SER A 64 -22.28 21.48 -4.02
C SER A 64 -23.03 22.30 -5.10
N PRO A 65 -23.05 21.81 -6.37
CA PRO A 65 -23.78 22.49 -7.43
C PRO A 65 -25.30 22.47 -7.16
N GLU A 66 -25.99 23.55 -7.53
CA GLU A 66 -27.45 23.65 -7.34
C GLU A 66 -28.23 22.62 -8.17
N ASN A 67 -27.75 22.33 -9.38
CA ASN A 67 -28.39 21.35 -10.29
C ASN A 67 -27.49 20.12 -10.48
N VAL A 68 -27.52 19.21 -9.52
CA VAL A 68 -26.70 18.00 -9.49
C VAL A 68 -26.95 17.10 -10.70
N ASP A 69 -28.22 16.90 -11.09
CA ASP A 69 -28.56 15.99 -12.22
C ASP A 69 -28.01 16.50 -13.53
N GLN A 70 -28.05 17.81 -13.76
CA GLN A 70 -27.48 18.43 -14.95
C GLN A 70 -25.97 18.30 -14.99
N VAL A 71 -25.30 18.57 -13.86
CA VAL A 71 -23.84 18.45 -13.74
C VAL A 71 -23.38 17.00 -13.96
N LEU A 72 -24.10 16.04 -13.41
CA LEU A 72 -23.83 14.62 -13.64
C LEU A 72 -23.98 14.22 -15.10
N ALA A 73 -25.05 14.64 -15.76
CA ALA A 73 -25.27 14.35 -17.18
C ALA A 73 -24.19 14.96 -18.07
N GLN A 74 -23.77 16.19 -17.80
CA GLN A 74 -22.70 16.87 -18.51
C GLN A 74 -21.33 16.17 -18.26
N GLY A 75 -21.06 15.77 -17.02
CA GLY A 75 -19.85 15.05 -16.66
C GLY A 75 -19.75 13.69 -17.35
N HIS A 76 -20.85 12.93 -17.43
CA HIS A 76 -20.88 11.68 -18.18
C HIS A 76 -20.62 11.88 -19.67
N ALA A 77 -21.27 12.85 -20.29
CA ALA A 77 -21.05 13.14 -21.72
C ALA A 77 -19.62 13.59 -22.01
N LEU A 78 -19.03 14.40 -21.12
CA LEU A 78 -17.66 14.86 -21.23
C LEU A 78 -16.67 13.70 -21.07
N ASN A 79 -16.88 12.82 -20.07
CA ASN A 79 -16.07 11.64 -19.85
C ASN A 79 -16.10 10.69 -21.07
N GLU A 80 -17.26 10.42 -21.64
CA GLU A 80 -17.39 9.61 -22.85
C GLU A 80 -16.65 10.24 -24.03
N LYS A 81 -16.80 11.54 -24.25
CA LYS A 81 -16.09 12.27 -25.31
C LYS A 81 -14.57 12.16 -25.15
N ILE A 82 -14.05 12.34 -23.95
CA ILE A 82 -12.60 12.26 -23.68
C ILE A 82 -12.12 10.81 -23.86
N ALA A 83 -12.85 9.82 -23.39
CA ALA A 83 -12.49 8.41 -23.51
C ALA A 83 -12.41 7.93 -24.97
N LEU A 84 -13.19 8.52 -25.89
CA LEU A 84 -13.18 8.22 -27.31
C LEU A 84 -12.20 9.09 -28.12
N SER A 85 -11.56 10.08 -27.52
CA SER A 85 -10.62 10.97 -28.19
C SER A 85 -9.25 10.31 -28.36
N HIS A 86 -8.49 10.76 -29.36
CA HIS A 86 -7.11 10.32 -29.51
C HIS A 86 -6.27 10.84 -28.33
N PRO A 87 -5.36 10.03 -27.73
CA PRO A 87 -4.59 10.41 -26.53
C PRO A 87 -3.77 11.71 -26.63
N LEU A 88 -3.45 12.16 -27.83
CA LEU A 88 -2.71 13.41 -28.06
C LEU A 88 -3.61 14.60 -28.39
N GLU A 89 -4.93 14.40 -28.45
CA GLU A 89 -5.84 15.53 -28.65
C GLU A 89 -5.93 16.39 -27.40
N PRO A 90 -5.99 17.73 -27.55
CA PRO A 90 -6.24 18.64 -26.45
C PRO A 90 -7.58 18.33 -25.79
N LEU A 91 -7.65 18.57 -24.48
CA LEU A 91 -8.91 18.47 -23.76
C LEU A 91 -9.96 19.45 -24.34
N PRO A 92 -11.24 19.08 -24.32
CA PRO A 92 -12.32 20.02 -24.67
C PRO A 92 -12.30 21.27 -23.77
N ASP A 93 -12.70 22.43 -24.33
CA ASP A 93 -12.71 23.70 -23.59
C ASP A 93 -13.51 23.62 -22.29
N GLN A 94 -14.61 22.89 -22.27
CA GLN A 94 -15.38 22.65 -21.06
C GLN A 94 -14.56 21.93 -20.01
N ALA A 95 -13.83 20.87 -20.36
CA ALA A 95 -12.97 20.14 -19.39
C ALA A 95 -11.85 21.06 -18.86
N ILE A 96 -11.27 21.91 -19.72
CA ILE A 96 -10.26 22.88 -19.31
C ILE A 96 -10.85 23.88 -18.32
N ALA A 97 -12.06 24.37 -18.54
CA ALA A 97 -12.72 25.31 -17.64
C ALA A 97 -12.99 24.69 -16.26
N GLU A 98 -13.61 23.52 -16.23
CA GLU A 98 -13.90 22.76 -14.99
C GLU A 98 -12.61 22.42 -14.21
N THR A 99 -11.57 22.01 -14.93
CA THR A 99 -10.26 21.70 -14.33
C THR A 99 -9.63 22.91 -13.64
N LYS A 100 -9.78 24.13 -14.19
CA LYS A 100 -9.23 25.35 -13.57
C LYS A 100 -9.80 25.58 -12.18
N ASP A 101 -11.09 25.35 -11.98
CA ASP A 101 -11.74 25.53 -10.69
C ASP A 101 -11.28 24.48 -9.68
N ILE A 102 -11.14 23.23 -10.12
CA ILE A 102 -10.59 22.16 -9.31
C ILE A 102 -9.14 22.46 -8.91
N ILE A 103 -8.27 22.84 -9.85
CA ILE A 103 -6.87 23.17 -9.57
C ILE A 103 -6.79 24.33 -8.58
N LYS A 104 -7.62 25.36 -8.75
CA LYS A 104 -7.69 26.48 -7.82
C LYS A 104 -8.07 26.03 -6.41
N ALA A 105 -9.04 25.13 -6.29
CA ALA A 105 -9.43 24.54 -5.00
C ALA A 105 -8.29 23.74 -4.36
N LEU A 106 -7.53 22.97 -5.15
CA LEU A 106 -6.36 22.24 -4.67
C LEU A 106 -5.26 23.18 -4.17
N ASP A 107 -4.94 24.25 -4.92
CA ASP A 107 -3.97 25.25 -4.50
C ASP A 107 -4.39 25.93 -3.18
N GLN A 108 -5.66 26.31 -3.06
CA GLN A 108 -6.20 26.94 -1.86
C GLN A 108 -6.14 25.99 -0.65
N LEU A 109 -6.45 24.72 -0.85
CA LEU A 109 -6.39 23.71 0.20
C LEU A 109 -4.95 23.50 0.69
N VAL A 110 -3.99 23.35 -0.23
CA VAL A 110 -2.57 23.18 0.11
C VAL A 110 -2.05 24.39 0.89
N GLN A 111 -2.43 25.61 0.50
CA GLN A 111 -2.04 26.83 1.21
C GLN A 111 -2.72 26.97 2.57
N HIS A 112 -4.03 26.71 2.64
CA HIS A 112 -4.83 26.87 3.88
C HIS A 112 -4.34 25.95 4.99
N PHE A 113 -4.03 24.71 4.66
CA PHE A 113 -3.54 23.72 5.63
C PHE A 113 -2.02 23.72 5.81
N GLY A 114 -1.30 24.59 5.11
CA GLY A 114 0.16 24.68 5.21
C GLY A 114 0.86 23.37 4.80
N LEU A 115 0.31 22.67 3.82
CA LEU A 115 0.90 21.42 3.33
C LEU A 115 2.24 21.71 2.65
N GLY A 116 3.25 20.87 2.92
CA GLY A 116 4.62 21.09 2.47
C GLY A 116 4.84 20.99 0.96
N ASP A 117 6.10 21.15 0.56
CA ASP A 117 6.55 21.20 -0.83
C ASP A 117 6.08 20.02 -1.68
N TYR A 118 6.01 18.83 -1.09
CA TYR A 118 5.50 17.64 -1.77
C TYR A 118 4.10 17.86 -2.36
N HIS A 119 3.17 18.40 -1.58
CA HIS A 119 1.79 18.64 -2.06
C HIS A 119 1.72 19.79 -3.07
N GLN A 120 2.57 20.80 -2.92
CA GLN A 120 2.69 21.87 -3.92
C GLN A 120 3.17 21.31 -5.26
N ASP A 121 4.16 20.43 -5.26
CA ASP A 121 4.67 19.78 -6.47
C ASP A 121 3.65 18.80 -7.07
N LEU A 122 2.88 18.12 -6.25
CA LEU A 122 1.77 17.26 -6.68
C LEU A 122 0.73 18.08 -7.46
N VAL A 123 0.30 19.23 -6.96
CA VAL A 123 -0.66 20.11 -7.66
C VAL A 123 -0.06 20.65 -8.97
N LYS A 124 1.25 20.97 -8.99
CA LYS A 124 1.95 21.37 -10.25
C LYS A 124 1.93 20.23 -11.28
N GLN A 125 2.16 18.99 -10.88
CA GLN A 125 2.11 17.82 -11.76
C GLN A 125 0.70 17.60 -12.32
N VAL A 126 -0.33 17.67 -11.47
CA VAL A 126 -1.74 17.59 -11.92
C VAL A 126 -2.02 18.67 -12.96
N LYS A 127 -1.63 19.91 -12.70
CA LYS A 127 -1.78 21.04 -13.64
C LYS A 127 -1.07 20.80 -14.95
N ALA A 128 0.16 20.28 -14.93
CA ALA A 128 0.92 19.96 -16.13
C ALA A 128 0.23 18.88 -16.98
N THR A 129 -0.31 17.84 -16.34
CA THR A 129 -1.04 16.75 -17.03
C THR A 129 -2.27 17.27 -17.76
N PHE A 130 -3.01 18.21 -17.18
CA PHE A 130 -4.15 18.85 -17.85
C PHE A 130 -3.76 19.82 -18.96
N ALA A 131 -2.58 20.45 -18.86
CA ALA A 131 -2.10 21.40 -19.86
C ALA A 131 -1.50 20.73 -21.11
N ASP A 132 -0.91 19.53 -20.95
CA ASP A 132 -0.23 18.80 -22.02
C ASP A 132 -0.73 17.34 -22.11
N PRO A 133 -1.47 16.98 -23.16
CA PRO A 133 -1.96 15.61 -23.38
C PRO A 133 -0.86 14.54 -23.34
N LYS A 134 0.38 14.89 -23.70
CA LYS A 134 1.53 13.96 -23.67
C LYS A 134 1.87 13.48 -22.28
N GLN A 135 1.43 14.17 -21.24
CA GLN A 135 1.62 13.78 -19.83
C GLN A 135 0.65 12.66 -19.38
N THR A 136 -0.39 12.40 -20.15
CA THR A 136 -1.37 11.34 -19.83
C THR A 136 -0.77 9.95 -20.01
N LEU A 137 -1.21 8.99 -19.21
CA LEU A 137 -0.77 7.58 -19.33
C LEU A 137 -1.08 7.01 -20.73
N SER A 138 -2.25 7.32 -21.29
CA SER A 138 -2.63 6.88 -22.63
C SER A 138 -1.68 7.38 -23.70
N ALA A 139 -1.24 8.65 -23.62
CA ALA A 139 -0.28 9.20 -24.56
C ALA A 139 1.11 8.59 -24.38
N GLN A 140 1.54 8.33 -23.13
CA GLN A 140 2.80 7.67 -22.83
C GLN A 140 2.87 6.23 -23.35
N LEU A 141 1.73 5.55 -23.49
CA LEU A 141 1.65 4.19 -24.05
C LEU A 141 1.85 4.15 -25.56
N LEU A 142 1.50 5.20 -26.31
CA LEU A 142 1.52 5.20 -27.76
C LEU A 142 2.85 4.73 -28.39
N PRO A 143 4.04 5.15 -27.92
CA PRO A 143 5.31 4.68 -28.48
C PRO A 143 5.54 3.17 -28.35
N TYR A 144 4.95 2.55 -27.34
CA TYR A 144 5.13 1.12 -27.05
C TYR A 144 4.20 0.22 -27.85
N ILE A 145 3.07 0.76 -28.33
CA ILE A 145 2.04 -0.01 -29.07
C ILE A 145 1.99 0.32 -30.56
N LYS A 146 2.80 1.28 -31.04
CA LYS A 146 2.78 1.76 -32.42
C LYS A 146 2.98 0.64 -33.45
N ASP A 147 3.95 -0.24 -33.21
CA ASP A 147 4.32 -1.35 -34.09
C ASP A 147 4.06 -2.74 -33.47
N LYS A 148 3.39 -2.77 -32.30
CA LYS A 148 3.10 -3.98 -31.52
C LYS A 148 1.72 -3.90 -30.91
N SER A 149 1.21 -5.04 -30.46
CA SER A 149 -0.06 -5.04 -29.74
C SER A 149 0.11 -4.56 -28.29
N LEU A 150 -0.94 -3.98 -27.72
CA LEU A 150 -1.00 -3.68 -26.30
C LEU A 150 -0.76 -4.94 -25.44
N ALA A 151 -1.20 -6.10 -25.92
CA ALA A 151 -1.01 -7.38 -25.27
C ALA A 151 0.48 -7.76 -25.17
N ASP A 152 1.29 -7.56 -26.23
CA ASP A 152 2.72 -7.81 -26.20
C ASP A 152 3.45 -6.90 -25.21
N PHE A 153 3.08 -5.62 -25.20
CA PHE A 153 3.62 -4.68 -24.22
C PHE A 153 3.28 -5.10 -22.78
N ALA A 154 2.00 -5.42 -22.51
CA ALA A 154 1.53 -5.83 -21.20
C ALA A 154 2.21 -7.13 -20.73
N LEU A 155 2.35 -8.12 -21.60
CA LEU A 155 3.02 -9.38 -21.30
C LEU A 155 4.51 -9.15 -20.94
N ASN A 156 5.23 -8.36 -21.73
CA ASN A 156 6.63 -8.04 -21.42
C ASN A 156 6.80 -7.33 -20.09
N LYS A 157 5.88 -6.40 -19.76
CA LYS A 157 5.88 -5.74 -18.44
C LYS A 157 5.57 -6.73 -17.31
N ALA A 158 4.57 -7.60 -17.50
CA ALA A 158 4.20 -8.61 -16.50
C ALA A 158 5.36 -9.56 -16.21
N LEU A 159 6.07 -10.02 -17.25
CA LEU A 159 7.25 -10.88 -17.07
C LEU A 159 8.39 -10.16 -16.33
N ALA A 160 8.67 -8.90 -16.66
CA ALA A 160 9.68 -8.11 -15.96
C ALA A 160 9.31 -7.87 -14.49
N TYR A 161 8.04 -7.63 -14.19
CA TYR A 161 7.58 -7.46 -12.81
C TYR A 161 7.59 -8.78 -12.04
N GLN A 162 7.23 -9.89 -12.70
CA GLN A 162 7.35 -11.23 -12.12
C GLN A 162 8.80 -11.55 -11.73
N ASP A 163 9.77 -11.30 -12.61
CA ASP A 163 11.18 -11.52 -12.33
C ASP A 163 11.66 -10.70 -11.13
N TYR A 164 11.26 -9.42 -11.08
CA TYR A 164 11.54 -8.57 -9.93
C TYR A 164 10.93 -9.14 -8.64
N ASP A 165 9.67 -9.55 -8.65
CA ASP A 165 8.97 -10.02 -7.45
C ASP A 165 9.53 -11.38 -6.94
N TRP A 166 10.07 -12.22 -7.85
CA TRP A 166 10.74 -13.46 -7.48
C TRP A 166 12.17 -13.26 -6.94
N THR A 167 12.81 -12.18 -7.33
CA THR A 167 14.24 -11.92 -6.99
C THR A 167 14.38 -10.87 -5.88
N ALA A 168 13.45 -9.93 -5.79
CA ALA A 168 13.49 -8.87 -4.77
C ALA A 168 13.11 -9.42 -3.39
N HIS A 169 13.94 -9.11 -2.41
CA HIS A 169 13.60 -9.34 -1.00
C HIS A 169 12.67 -8.22 -0.49
N TYR A 170 11.81 -8.57 0.48
CA TYR A 170 11.01 -7.56 1.16
C TYR A 170 11.92 -6.52 1.82
N ALA A 171 11.66 -5.25 1.56
CA ALA A 171 12.30 -4.14 2.23
C ALA A 171 11.28 -3.03 2.47
N LEU A 172 11.17 -2.55 3.72
CA LEU A 172 10.36 -1.39 4.06
C LEU A 172 11.15 -0.13 3.70
N LYS A 173 10.60 0.67 2.77
CA LYS A 173 11.26 1.88 2.27
C LYS A 173 11.61 2.85 3.41
N GLY A 174 12.88 3.24 3.48
CA GLY A 174 13.44 4.09 4.53
C GLY A 174 13.92 3.34 5.77
N TYR A 175 13.78 2.00 5.80
CA TYR A 175 14.17 1.13 6.92
C TYR A 175 14.84 -0.14 6.43
N GLU A 176 15.44 -0.10 5.24
CA GLU A 176 15.99 -1.25 4.53
C GLU A 176 17.14 -1.92 5.29
N GLU A 177 17.89 -1.14 6.09
CA GLU A 177 19.03 -1.61 6.89
C GLU A 177 18.62 -2.32 8.19
N MET A 178 17.32 -2.23 8.55
CA MET A 178 16.82 -2.90 9.73
C MET A 178 16.53 -4.38 9.46
N GLU A 179 16.59 -5.22 10.50
CA GLU A 179 16.21 -6.63 10.37
C GLU A 179 14.77 -6.79 9.89
N LEU A 180 14.51 -7.84 9.12
CA LEU A 180 13.19 -8.10 8.53
C LEU A 180 12.06 -8.12 9.57
N SER A 181 12.31 -8.71 10.75
CA SER A 181 11.34 -8.74 11.86
C SER A 181 10.96 -7.33 12.33
N THR A 182 11.95 -6.45 12.42
CA THR A 182 11.75 -5.04 12.80
C THR A 182 11.00 -4.28 11.70
N GLN A 183 11.38 -4.47 10.42
CA GLN A 183 10.69 -3.85 9.30
C GLN A 183 9.21 -4.26 9.25
N MET A 184 8.90 -5.53 9.49
CA MET A 184 7.51 -6.02 9.51
C MET A 184 6.70 -5.40 10.67
N LEU A 185 7.31 -5.26 11.85
CA LEU A 185 6.68 -4.58 12.98
C LEU A 185 6.38 -3.12 12.67
N LEU A 186 7.35 -2.40 12.07
CA LEU A 186 7.19 -0.99 11.67
C LEU A 186 6.10 -0.84 10.60
N PHE A 187 6.07 -1.74 9.61
CA PHE A 187 5.02 -1.75 8.60
C PHE A 187 3.62 -1.88 9.23
N ASP A 188 3.45 -2.83 10.15
CA ASP A 188 2.18 -3.03 10.85
C ASP A 188 1.81 -1.84 11.75
N ALA A 189 2.81 -1.22 12.41
CA ALA A 189 2.63 0.00 13.19
C ALA A 189 2.14 1.17 12.32
N ILE A 190 2.75 1.39 11.16
CA ILE A 190 2.34 2.42 10.19
C ILE A 190 0.89 2.20 9.76
N GLN A 191 0.53 0.97 9.39
CA GLN A 191 -0.84 0.64 8.96
C GLN A 191 -1.89 0.88 10.05
N LYS A 192 -1.51 0.68 11.31
CA LYS A 192 -2.40 0.86 12.47
C LYS A 192 -2.38 2.28 13.05
N GLY A 193 -1.60 3.19 12.47
CA GLY A 193 -1.45 4.55 12.97
C GLY A 193 -0.76 4.62 14.34
N ILE A 194 0.11 3.65 14.64
CA ILE A 194 0.95 3.64 15.82
C ILE A 194 2.18 4.49 15.51
N ASN A 195 2.47 5.46 16.37
CA ASN A 195 3.67 6.27 16.25
C ASN A 195 4.89 5.49 16.74
N PHE A 196 6.07 5.81 16.20
CA PHE A 196 7.31 5.19 16.63
C PHE A 196 8.52 6.11 16.47
N ASP A 197 9.54 5.86 17.30
CA ASP A 197 10.90 6.39 17.17
C ASP A 197 11.88 5.22 17.10
N ILE A 198 12.90 5.34 16.28
CA ILE A 198 14.04 4.44 16.27
C ILE A 198 15.07 5.02 17.26
N LEU A 199 15.25 4.33 18.37
CA LEU A 199 16.15 4.76 19.43
C LEU A 199 17.59 4.34 19.13
N ASP A 200 17.76 3.16 18.53
CA ASP A 200 19.06 2.65 18.09
C ASP A 200 18.83 1.73 16.90
N GLU A 201 19.41 2.09 15.75
CA GLU A 201 19.25 1.38 14.48
C GLU A 201 20.10 0.10 14.45
N GLN A 202 21.32 0.13 15.02
CA GLN A 202 22.20 -1.03 15.05
C GLN A 202 21.67 -2.11 16.01
N ASP A 203 21.20 -1.68 17.17
CA ASP A 203 20.66 -2.56 18.21
C ASP A 203 19.17 -2.84 18.03
N GLN A 204 18.56 -2.34 16.94
CA GLN A 204 17.15 -2.54 16.57
C GLN A 204 16.19 -2.16 17.71
N PHE A 205 16.48 -1.07 18.43
CA PHE A 205 15.68 -0.60 19.55
C PHE A 205 14.65 0.43 19.10
N LEU A 206 13.39 0.17 19.40
CA LEU A 206 12.24 0.99 19.02
C LEU A 206 11.49 1.48 20.26
N LYS A 207 10.90 2.67 20.15
CA LYS A 207 9.83 3.13 21.02
C LYS A 207 8.57 3.25 20.15
N LEU A 208 7.50 2.59 20.55
CA LEU A 208 6.19 2.65 19.92
C LEU A 208 5.21 3.32 20.89
N TRP A 209 4.27 4.14 20.36
CA TRP A 209 3.21 4.67 21.22
C TRP A 209 1.91 4.92 20.46
N HIS A 210 0.83 4.72 21.19
CA HIS A 210 -0.50 5.08 20.74
C HIS A 210 -1.29 5.62 21.94
N LYS A 211 -1.78 6.86 21.81
CA LYS A 211 -2.39 7.59 22.95
C LYS A 211 -1.44 7.59 24.17
N ASP A 212 -1.92 7.11 25.31
CA ASP A 212 -1.17 7.09 26.58
C ASP A 212 -0.33 5.81 26.76
N HIS A 213 -0.38 4.86 25.83
CA HIS A 213 0.38 3.62 25.90
C HIS A 213 1.71 3.77 25.17
N VAL A 214 2.80 3.44 25.87
CA VAL A 214 4.17 3.42 25.34
C VAL A 214 4.73 2.01 25.50
N GLU A 215 5.39 1.50 24.46
CA GLU A 215 6.08 0.21 24.48
C GLU A 215 7.49 0.35 23.90
N TYR A 216 8.45 -0.32 24.52
CA TYR A 216 9.81 -0.43 24.01
C TYR A 216 10.04 -1.82 23.45
N VAL A 217 10.51 -1.89 22.23
CA VAL A 217 10.70 -3.14 21.50
C VAL A 217 12.12 -3.27 21.00
N LYS A 218 12.73 -4.44 21.18
CA LYS A 218 14.03 -4.81 20.63
C LYS A 218 13.87 -5.94 19.61
N ASN A 219 14.55 -5.85 18.47
CA ASN A 219 14.56 -6.86 17.39
C ASN A 219 13.17 -7.25 16.88
N GLY A 220 12.19 -6.35 16.99
CA GLY A 220 10.81 -6.61 16.56
C GLY A 220 10.05 -7.69 17.35
N ASN A 221 10.65 -8.30 18.38
CA ASN A 221 10.07 -9.46 19.08
C ASN A 221 10.25 -9.47 20.60
N MET A 222 11.06 -8.58 21.17
CA MET A 222 11.24 -8.45 22.62
C MET A 222 10.55 -7.18 23.10
N THR A 223 9.72 -7.31 24.13
CA THR A 223 8.86 -6.23 24.65
C THR A 223 9.02 -6.07 26.16
N SER A 224 8.38 -5.05 26.73
CA SER A 224 8.33 -4.85 28.18
C SER A 224 7.62 -5.99 28.94
N LYS A 225 6.94 -6.87 28.23
CA LYS A 225 6.25 -8.04 28.80
C LYS A 225 7.16 -9.26 28.98
N ASP A 226 8.32 -9.24 28.33
CA ASP A 226 9.30 -10.30 28.43
C ASP A 226 10.12 -10.11 29.72
N ASN A 227 10.39 -11.20 30.42
CA ASN A 227 11.39 -11.20 31.50
C ASN A 227 12.77 -11.52 30.92
N TYR A 228 13.82 -11.25 31.69
CA TYR A 228 15.20 -11.45 31.24
C TYR A 228 15.54 -12.87 30.79
N VAL A 229 14.86 -13.90 31.30
CA VAL A 229 15.12 -15.30 30.98
C VAL A 229 14.53 -15.70 29.62
N VAL A 230 13.40 -15.11 29.21
CA VAL A 230 12.70 -15.46 27.98
C VAL A 230 13.58 -15.23 26.73
N PRO A 231 14.20 -14.05 26.51
CA PRO A 231 15.10 -13.86 25.36
C PRO A 231 16.29 -14.82 25.35
N LEU A 232 16.86 -15.13 26.52
CA LEU A 232 17.98 -16.07 26.64
C LEU A 232 17.53 -17.50 26.27
N ALA A 233 16.36 -17.90 26.72
CA ALA A 233 15.77 -19.20 26.34
C ALA A 233 15.49 -19.26 24.84
N MET A 234 14.93 -18.21 24.24
CA MET A 234 14.66 -18.13 22.80
C MET A 234 15.93 -18.16 21.95
N ALA A 235 17.01 -17.58 22.40
CA ALA A 235 18.31 -17.62 21.72
C ALA A 235 18.91 -19.05 21.67
N ASN A 236 18.55 -19.91 22.60
CA ASN A 236 19.02 -21.30 22.64
C ASN A 236 17.92 -22.26 22.16
N LYS A 237 18.07 -22.73 20.91
CA LYS A 237 17.07 -23.61 20.26
C LYS A 237 16.77 -24.90 21.03
N THR A 238 17.78 -25.49 21.68
CA THR A 238 17.63 -26.70 22.49
C THR A 238 16.82 -26.43 23.77
N VAL A 239 17.11 -25.31 24.44
CA VAL A 239 16.37 -24.89 25.63
C VAL A 239 14.92 -24.55 25.26
N THR A 240 14.71 -23.76 24.22
CA THR A 240 13.36 -23.41 23.70
C THR A 240 12.55 -24.68 23.44
N LYS A 241 13.13 -25.64 22.73
CA LYS A 241 12.47 -26.92 22.41
C LYS A 241 12.07 -27.69 23.68
N LYS A 242 12.94 -27.77 24.68
CA LYS A 242 12.62 -28.45 25.96
C LYS A 242 11.48 -27.74 26.68
N ILE A 243 11.52 -26.41 26.80
CA ILE A 243 10.45 -25.63 27.45
C ILE A 243 9.11 -25.81 26.73
N LEU A 244 9.10 -25.77 25.40
CA LEU A 244 7.88 -25.96 24.62
C LEU A 244 7.32 -27.39 24.76
N ALA A 245 8.20 -28.39 24.75
CA ALA A 245 7.80 -29.78 24.97
C ALA A 245 7.18 -30.00 26.36
N ASP A 246 7.80 -29.43 27.40
CA ASP A 246 7.31 -29.49 28.77
C ASP A 246 5.95 -28.78 28.92
N ALA A 247 5.70 -27.76 28.13
CA ALA A 247 4.42 -27.05 28.05
C ALA A 247 3.36 -27.76 27.16
N GLY A 248 3.67 -28.96 26.63
CA GLY A 248 2.77 -29.75 25.80
C GLY A 248 2.65 -29.34 24.35
N PHE A 249 3.51 -28.43 23.85
CA PHE A 249 3.54 -28.09 22.44
C PHE A 249 4.27 -29.16 21.61
N PRO A 250 3.79 -29.46 20.39
CA PRO A 250 4.50 -30.34 19.48
C PRO A 250 5.83 -29.74 19.06
N VAL A 251 6.92 -30.42 19.26
CA VAL A 251 8.26 -30.00 18.87
C VAL A 251 8.91 -31.04 17.95
N PRO A 252 9.78 -30.60 17.00
CA PRO A 252 10.52 -31.53 16.15
C PRO A 252 11.35 -32.49 16.99
N ALA A 253 11.35 -33.79 16.63
CA ALA A 253 12.24 -34.77 17.24
C ALA A 253 13.71 -34.39 16.88
N GLY A 254 14.63 -34.65 17.79
CA GLY A 254 16.06 -34.36 17.58
C GLY A 254 16.74 -34.03 18.90
N ASP A 255 18.04 -34.04 18.90
CA ASP A 255 18.86 -33.72 20.07
C ASP A 255 20.10 -32.89 19.68
N GLU A 256 20.84 -32.44 20.65
CA GLU A 256 22.10 -31.73 20.50
C GLU A 256 23.25 -32.69 20.78
N PHE A 257 24.28 -32.65 19.94
CA PHE A 257 25.42 -33.54 20.02
C PHE A 257 26.71 -32.74 20.17
N THR A 258 27.59 -33.20 21.06
CA THR A 258 28.89 -32.59 21.30
C THR A 258 30.01 -33.19 20.42
N SER A 259 29.73 -34.27 19.70
CA SER A 259 30.65 -34.87 18.75
C SER A 259 29.95 -35.38 17.50
N LEU A 260 30.68 -35.44 16.39
CA LEU A 260 30.22 -36.02 15.13
C LEU A 260 29.82 -37.50 15.31
N GLU A 261 30.53 -38.26 16.12
CA GLU A 261 30.23 -39.66 16.40
C GLU A 261 28.84 -39.85 17.01
N GLN A 262 28.49 -39.04 18.01
CA GLN A 262 27.13 -39.04 18.62
C GLN A 262 26.08 -38.70 17.57
N GLY A 263 26.30 -37.69 16.72
CA GLY A 263 25.38 -37.32 15.66
C GLY A 263 25.17 -38.43 14.63
N LEU A 264 26.23 -39.08 14.23
CA LEU A 264 26.18 -40.22 13.30
C LEU A 264 25.46 -41.44 13.90
N ALA A 265 25.64 -41.71 15.17
CA ALA A 265 24.92 -42.78 15.89
C ALA A 265 23.42 -42.48 15.95
N TYR A 266 23.00 -41.22 16.10
CA TYR A 266 21.61 -40.81 16.12
C TYR A 266 20.94 -40.76 14.75
N TYR A 267 21.70 -40.46 13.69
CA TYR A 267 21.21 -40.24 12.33
C TYR A 267 20.30 -41.37 11.79
N PRO A 268 20.61 -42.68 11.99
CA PRO A 268 19.75 -43.77 11.53
C PRO A 268 18.33 -43.72 12.12
N LEU A 269 18.18 -43.17 13.32
CA LEU A 269 16.88 -43.07 14.02
C LEU A 269 15.94 -42.03 13.41
N ILE A 270 16.49 -41.06 12.69
CA ILE A 270 15.74 -39.93 12.09
C ILE A 270 15.71 -39.97 10.57
N LYS A 271 16.50 -40.81 9.92
CA LYS A 271 16.71 -40.86 8.45
C LYS A 271 15.44 -40.82 7.61
N ASN A 272 14.33 -41.32 8.11
CA ASN A 272 13.05 -41.43 7.40
C ASN A 272 12.05 -40.35 7.80
N LYS A 273 12.38 -39.37 8.65
CA LYS A 273 11.37 -38.52 9.27
C LYS A 273 11.67 -37.00 9.20
N GLN A 274 12.89 -36.56 8.91
CA GLN A 274 13.21 -35.13 9.01
C GLN A 274 14.40 -34.69 8.15
N ILE A 275 14.37 -33.38 7.80
CA ILE A 275 15.49 -32.67 7.16
C ILE A 275 16.49 -32.27 8.25
N VAL A 276 17.74 -32.73 8.13
CA VAL A 276 18.84 -32.27 8.98
C VAL A 276 19.39 -30.97 8.41
N ARG A 277 19.36 -29.89 9.18
CA ARG A 277 20.11 -28.68 8.87
C ARG A 277 21.36 -28.62 9.76
N SER A 278 22.49 -28.43 9.13
CA SER A 278 23.77 -28.11 9.79
C SER A 278 23.75 -26.70 10.34
#